data_8b484193df9b8b923b4790cda50123ed
#
_entry.id   8b484193df9b8b923b4790cda50123ed
#
_cell.length_a   1.000
_cell.length_b   1.000
_cell.length_c   1.000
_cell.angle_alpha   90.00
_cell.angle_beta   90.00
_cell.angle_gamma   90.00
#
_symmetry.space_group_name_H-M   'P 1'
#
loop_
_entity.id
_entity.type
_entity.pdbx_description
1 polymer ?
#
loop_
_entity_poly.entity_id
_entity_poly.type
_entity_poly.pdbx_seq_one_letter_code
_entity_poly.pdbx_strand_id
1 'polypeptide(L)'
;MNKNHLFPELAKQGAQYLAATHFYTSEFYLPTEEYRKLLAHFMNAELRVVMENGIFLNIFGADQYDPACGPEFEEYCKSIRFDPNLEFQRYKLRHLFMSKSETLIHGDFHTSNIFADDTHLKVIDMEYTFGAPFSYDLGFIIANIISQACSESVRPFDTETHRKNYVAYLISLIELLYTYYIQFF
;
A
#
# COMPACT_ATOMS: atom_id res chain seq x y z
N MET A 1 -7.03 -6.25 -14.95
CA MET A 1 -6.35 -5.23 -15.77
C MET A 1 -5.99 -5.82 -17.12
N ASN A 2 -6.26 -5.09 -18.22
CA ASN A 2 -5.78 -5.50 -19.54
C ASN A 2 -4.26 -5.35 -19.53
N LYS A 3 -3.51 -6.44 -19.64
CA LYS A 3 -2.03 -6.49 -19.48
C LYS A 3 -1.24 -5.58 -20.45
N ASN A 4 -1.90 -4.98 -21.42
CA ASN A 4 -1.29 -4.12 -22.41
C ASN A 4 -1.65 -2.64 -22.26
N HIS A 5 -2.46 -2.27 -21.25
CA HIS A 5 -2.88 -0.88 -21.05
C HIS A 5 -2.04 -0.22 -19.97
N LEU A 6 -1.41 0.88 -20.32
CA LEU A 6 -0.63 1.71 -19.41
C LEU A 6 -1.48 2.93 -19.06
N PHE A 7 -1.67 3.18 -17.77
CA PHE A 7 -2.47 4.30 -17.28
C PHE A 7 -1.55 5.50 -16.97
N PRO A 8 -1.41 6.47 -17.88
CA PRO A 8 -0.39 7.53 -17.75
C PRO A 8 -0.62 8.44 -16.53
N GLU A 9 -1.88 8.65 -16.16
CA GLU A 9 -2.25 9.54 -15.05
C GLU A 9 -2.29 8.84 -13.67
N LEU A 10 -2.11 7.53 -13.61
CA LEU A 10 -2.24 6.76 -12.36
C LEU A 10 -1.34 7.28 -11.23
N ALA A 11 -0.06 7.50 -11.53
CA ALA A 11 0.88 7.97 -10.53
C ALA A 11 0.55 9.40 -10.05
N LYS A 12 0.27 10.30 -10.99
CA LYS A 12 0.00 11.70 -10.68
C LYS A 12 -1.29 11.88 -9.89
N GLN A 13 -2.40 11.33 -10.39
CA GLN A 13 -3.69 11.49 -9.73
C GLN A 13 -3.79 10.68 -8.44
N GLY A 14 -3.18 9.48 -8.38
CA GLY A 14 -3.09 8.70 -7.14
C GLY A 14 -2.30 9.42 -6.06
N ALA A 15 -1.15 9.99 -6.41
CA ALA A 15 -0.35 10.80 -5.51
C ALA A 15 -1.07 12.08 -5.06
N GLN A 16 -1.77 12.76 -5.98
CA GLN A 16 -2.56 13.95 -5.68
C GLN A 16 -3.71 13.63 -4.71
N TYR A 17 -4.40 12.51 -4.92
CA TYR A 17 -5.44 12.04 -4.01
C TYR A 17 -4.88 11.81 -2.60
N LEU A 18 -3.78 11.07 -2.47
CA LEU A 18 -3.15 10.79 -1.17
C LEU A 18 -2.65 12.08 -0.50
N ALA A 19 -1.91 12.91 -1.22
CA ALA A 19 -1.38 14.16 -0.67
C ALA A 19 -2.51 15.08 -0.18
N ALA A 20 -3.57 15.24 -0.96
CA ALA A 20 -4.73 16.05 -0.57
C ALA A 20 -5.44 15.46 0.66
N THR A 21 -5.73 14.15 0.66
CA THR A 21 -6.37 13.49 1.80
C THR A 21 -5.52 13.65 3.05
N HIS A 22 -4.24 13.36 2.97
CA HIS A 22 -3.32 13.43 4.10
C HIS A 22 -3.14 14.85 4.62
N PHE A 23 -2.97 15.83 3.76
CA PHE A 23 -2.81 17.23 4.17
C PHE A 23 -4.08 17.76 4.85
N TYR A 24 -5.23 17.66 4.18
CA TYR A 24 -6.48 18.24 4.68
C TYR A 24 -7.07 17.53 5.91
N THR A 25 -6.61 16.34 6.26
CA THR A 25 -7.03 15.61 7.46
C THR A 25 -5.97 15.56 8.55
N SER A 26 -4.91 16.35 8.44
CA SER A 26 -3.81 16.43 9.39
C SER A 26 -3.81 17.73 10.22
N GLU A 27 -2.95 17.76 11.23
CA GLU A 27 -2.71 18.98 12.03
C GLU A 27 -1.95 20.09 11.27
N PHE A 28 -1.45 19.82 10.05
CA PHE A 28 -0.89 20.85 9.19
C PHE A 28 -1.98 21.79 8.63
N TYR A 29 -3.19 21.29 8.51
CA TYR A 29 -4.32 22.04 7.98
C TYR A 29 -5.40 22.33 9.05
N LEU A 30 -5.75 21.32 9.86
CA LEU A 30 -6.83 21.44 10.83
C LEU A 30 -6.35 22.04 12.17
N PRO A 31 -7.13 22.92 12.81
CA PRO A 31 -6.93 23.27 14.19
C PRO A 31 -6.93 22.04 15.09
N THR A 32 -6.12 22.04 16.15
CA THR A 32 -5.91 20.87 17.02
C THR A 32 -7.21 20.24 17.53
N GLU A 33 -8.21 21.05 17.87
CA GLU A 33 -9.49 20.56 18.38
C GLU A 33 -10.28 19.82 17.28
N GLU A 34 -10.32 20.37 16.08
CA GLU A 34 -11.02 19.75 14.93
C GLU A 34 -10.32 18.47 14.50
N TYR A 35 -8.99 18.49 14.43
CA TYR A 35 -8.19 17.32 14.15
C TYR A 35 -8.45 16.17 15.13
N ARG A 36 -8.49 16.46 16.45
CA ARG A 36 -8.79 15.44 17.46
C ARG A 36 -10.21 14.88 17.36
N LYS A 37 -11.20 15.73 17.04
CA LYS A 37 -12.58 15.29 16.79
C LYS A 37 -12.65 14.39 15.54
N LEU A 38 -11.94 14.74 14.49
CA LEU A 38 -11.85 13.94 13.28
C LEU A 38 -11.28 12.55 13.57
N LEU A 39 -10.14 12.46 14.25
CA LEU A 39 -9.53 11.18 14.62
C LEU A 39 -10.45 10.34 15.53
N ALA A 40 -11.15 10.96 16.46
CA ALA A 40 -12.10 10.26 17.34
C ALA A 40 -13.30 9.71 16.56
N HIS A 41 -13.75 10.40 15.51
CA HIS A 41 -14.84 9.95 14.64
C HIS A 41 -14.42 8.73 13.80
N PHE A 42 -13.16 8.69 13.35
CA PHE A 42 -12.60 7.61 12.52
C PHE A 42 -11.72 6.64 13.33
N MET A 43 -12.12 6.24 14.51
CA MET A 43 -11.37 5.27 15.32
C MET A 43 -11.28 3.89 14.68
N ASN A 44 -12.37 3.44 14.07
CA ASN A 44 -12.49 2.19 13.29
C ASN A 44 -11.78 0.98 13.94
N ALA A 45 -12.05 0.75 15.24
CA ALA A 45 -11.26 -0.14 16.08
C ALA A 45 -11.22 -1.58 15.57
N GLU A 46 -12.34 -2.09 15.03
CA GLU A 46 -12.45 -3.48 14.57
C GLU A 46 -11.60 -3.73 13.32
N LEU A 47 -11.74 -2.89 12.29
CA LEU A 47 -10.98 -3.05 11.05
C LEU A 47 -9.50 -2.71 11.24
N ARG A 48 -9.18 -1.78 12.16
CA ARG A 48 -7.79 -1.51 12.55
C ARG A 48 -7.10 -2.75 13.13
N VAL A 49 -7.78 -3.53 13.96
CA VAL A 49 -7.26 -4.81 14.49
C VAL A 49 -7.06 -5.84 13.37
N VAL A 50 -7.99 -5.90 12.41
CA VAL A 50 -7.84 -6.78 11.23
C VAL A 50 -6.58 -6.44 10.44
N MET A 51 -6.35 -5.14 10.18
CA MET A 51 -5.14 -4.68 9.47
C MET A 51 -3.87 -4.97 10.26
N GLU A 52 -3.88 -4.66 11.56
CA GLU A 52 -2.72 -4.92 12.43
C GLU A 52 -2.33 -6.39 12.42
N ASN A 53 -3.30 -7.27 12.56
CA ASN A 53 -3.07 -8.71 12.53
C ASN A 53 -2.58 -9.18 11.16
N GLY A 54 -3.23 -8.75 10.08
CA GLY A 54 -2.89 -9.16 8.72
C GLY A 54 -1.50 -8.71 8.28
N ILE A 55 -1.15 -7.45 8.58
CA ILE A 55 0.09 -6.85 8.06
C ILE A 55 1.29 -7.12 8.97
N PHE A 56 1.11 -7.04 10.29
CA PHE A 56 2.26 -7.08 11.20
C PHE A 56 2.39 -8.39 11.98
N LEU A 57 1.31 -9.10 12.26
CA LEU A 57 1.36 -10.29 13.11
C LEU A 57 1.28 -11.60 12.33
N ASN A 58 0.43 -11.67 11.30
CA ASN A 58 0.14 -12.91 10.58
C ASN A 58 0.71 -12.96 9.16
N ILE A 59 1.59 -12.02 8.79
CA ILE A 59 2.08 -11.87 7.42
C ILE A 59 2.68 -13.16 6.81
N PHE A 60 3.17 -14.07 7.65
CA PHE A 60 3.64 -15.40 7.29
C PHE A 60 3.08 -16.45 8.27
N GLY A 61 1.76 -16.34 8.59
CA GLY A 61 1.08 -17.28 9.48
C GLY A 61 1.30 -18.74 9.05
N ALA A 62 1.55 -19.65 10.01
CA ALA A 62 1.92 -21.03 9.73
C ALA A 62 0.91 -21.76 8.83
N ASP A 63 -0.33 -21.28 8.82
CA ASP A 63 -1.46 -21.90 8.14
C ASP A 63 -1.85 -21.19 6.83
N GLN A 64 -1.08 -20.20 6.39
CA GLN A 64 -1.45 -19.36 5.24
C GLN A 64 -0.60 -19.55 3.98
N TYR A 65 0.35 -20.49 3.96
CA TYR A 65 1.02 -20.80 2.73
C TYR A 65 0.22 -21.82 1.91
N ASP A 66 0.18 -21.63 0.59
CA ASP A 66 -0.47 -22.58 -0.30
C ASP A 66 0.43 -23.83 -0.44
N PRO A 67 -0.06 -25.01 -0.01
CA PRO A 67 0.69 -26.27 -0.14
C PRO A 67 1.12 -26.59 -1.57
N ALA A 68 0.43 -26.03 -2.57
CA ALA A 68 0.78 -26.17 -3.98
C ALA A 68 2.11 -25.49 -4.34
N CYS A 69 2.60 -24.56 -3.52
CA CYS A 69 3.90 -23.90 -3.73
C CYS A 69 5.11 -24.79 -3.41
N GLY A 70 4.89 -25.93 -2.75
CA GLY A 70 5.91 -26.91 -2.44
C GLY A 70 6.77 -26.62 -1.20
N PRO A 71 7.57 -27.61 -0.75
CA PRO A 71 8.31 -27.52 0.50
C PRO A 71 9.45 -26.50 0.48
N GLU A 72 10.05 -26.24 -0.67
CA GLU A 72 11.12 -25.21 -0.82
C GLU A 72 10.58 -23.83 -0.54
N PHE A 73 9.36 -23.52 -1.00
CA PHE A 73 8.72 -22.24 -0.70
C PHE A 73 8.36 -22.11 0.78
N GLU A 74 7.92 -23.18 1.42
CA GLU A 74 7.66 -23.22 2.86
C GLU A 74 8.93 -22.92 3.66
N GLU A 75 10.05 -23.52 3.30
CA GLU A 75 11.35 -23.27 3.95
C GLU A 75 11.81 -21.83 3.76
N TYR A 76 11.64 -21.27 2.56
CA TYR A 76 11.90 -19.86 2.29
C TYR A 76 11.04 -18.93 3.16
N CYS A 77 9.73 -19.18 3.25
CA CYS A 77 8.84 -18.42 4.12
C CYS A 77 9.23 -18.50 5.60
N LYS A 78 9.65 -19.68 6.06
CA LYS A 78 10.16 -19.87 7.43
C LYS A 78 11.45 -19.07 7.67
N SER A 79 12.36 -19.03 6.71
CA SER A 79 13.62 -18.28 6.82
C SER A 79 13.38 -16.77 7.00
N ILE A 80 12.38 -16.22 6.29
CA ILE A 80 11.99 -14.82 6.42
C ILE A 80 11.25 -14.57 7.74
N ARG A 81 10.32 -15.45 8.11
CA ARG A 81 9.53 -15.32 9.34
C ARG A 81 10.38 -15.29 10.59
N PHE A 82 11.39 -16.15 10.65
CA PHE A 82 12.24 -16.32 11.82
C PHE A 82 13.56 -15.54 11.73
N ASP A 83 13.70 -14.62 10.75
CA ASP A 83 14.82 -13.67 10.72
C ASP A 83 14.64 -12.63 11.83
N PRO A 84 15.55 -12.58 12.84
CA PRO A 84 15.40 -11.68 13.99
C PRO A 84 15.44 -10.20 13.60
N ASN A 85 16.14 -9.84 12.51
CA ASN A 85 16.23 -8.46 12.06
C ASN A 85 14.92 -8.03 11.41
N LEU A 86 14.33 -8.89 10.56
CA LEU A 86 13.02 -8.62 9.96
C LEU A 86 11.92 -8.59 11.01
N GLU A 87 11.95 -9.49 11.99
CA GLU A 87 11.03 -9.49 13.10
C GLU A 87 11.11 -8.19 13.91
N PHE A 88 12.31 -7.73 14.25
CA PHE A 88 12.52 -6.46 14.95
C PHE A 88 11.97 -5.27 14.15
N GLN A 89 12.26 -5.18 12.84
CA GLN A 89 11.74 -4.09 11.99
C GLN A 89 10.21 -4.13 11.90
N ARG A 90 9.62 -5.32 11.80
CA ARG A 90 8.16 -5.51 11.78
C ARG A 90 7.51 -4.97 13.04
N TYR A 91 8.03 -5.30 14.23
CA TYR A 91 7.49 -4.77 15.49
C TYR A 91 7.72 -3.26 15.64
N LYS A 92 8.82 -2.74 15.13
CA LYS A 92 9.07 -1.29 15.09
C LYS A 92 8.05 -0.56 14.21
N LEU A 93 7.79 -1.08 13.02
CA LEU A 93 6.78 -0.52 12.10
C LEU A 93 5.38 -0.64 12.68
N ARG A 94 5.06 -1.78 13.31
CA ARG A 94 3.80 -1.95 14.05
C ARG A 94 3.64 -0.90 15.14
N HIS A 95 4.68 -0.66 15.93
CA HIS A 95 4.65 0.37 16.98
C HIS A 95 4.38 1.76 16.40
N LEU A 96 5.01 2.14 15.29
CA LEU A 96 4.74 3.41 14.61
C LEU A 96 3.29 3.48 14.13
N PHE A 97 2.80 2.44 13.48
CA PHE A 97 1.42 2.33 13.00
C PHE A 97 0.39 2.50 14.13
N MET A 98 0.65 1.88 15.28
CA MET A 98 -0.25 1.93 16.43
C MET A 98 -0.20 3.26 17.20
N SER A 99 0.95 3.93 17.23
CA SER A 99 1.19 5.11 18.06
C SER A 99 1.08 6.44 17.33
N LYS A 100 1.16 6.44 15.97
CA LYS A 100 1.13 7.64 15.14
C LYS A 100 -0.22 7.77 14.45
N SER A 101 -0.93 8.85 14.76
CA SER A 101 -2.16 9.23 14.06
C SER A 101 -1.94 10.60 13.43
N GLU A 102 -1.19 10.64 12.34
CA GLU A 102 -0.73 11.89 11.71
C GLU A 102 -1.77 12.45 10.74
N THR A 103 -2.59 11.58 10.16
CA THR A 103 -3.63 11.91 9.18
C THR A 103 -4.68 10.79 9.13
N LEU A 104 -5.78 10.99 8.43
CA LEU A 104 -6.63 9.88 8.00
C LEU A 104 -5.99 9.18 6.80
N ILE A 105 -5.88 7.87 6.88
CA ILE A 105 -5.45 7.02 5.76
C ILE A 105 -6.67 6.38 5.07
N HIS A 106 -6.50 5.97 3.83
CA HIS A 106 -7.45 5.10 3.14
C HIS A 106 -7.45 3.69 3.79
N GLY A 107 -6.28 3.21 4.18
CA GLY A 107 -6.06 1.95 4.87
C GLY A 107 -5.89 0.75 3.94
N ASP A 108 -6.52 0.75 2.77
CA ASP A 108 -6.43 -0.31 1.77
C ASP A 108 -6.17 0.25 0.36
N PHE A 109 -5.20 1.16 0.24
CA PHE A 109 -4.90 1.86 -1.00
C PHE A 109 -4.03 1.03 -1.95
N HIS A 110 -4.68 0.21 -2.77
CA HIS A 110 -4.04 -0.65 -3.77
C HIS A 110 -4.75 -0.59 -5.13
N THR A 111 -4.13 -1.15 -6.16
CA THR A 111 -4.62 -1.02 -7.56
C THR A 111 -6.01 -1.61 -7.81
N SER A 112 -6.50 -2.54 -6.97
CA SER A 112 -7.86 -3.08 -7.13
C SER A 112 -8.94 -2.13 -6.59
N ASN A 113 -8.57 -1.18 -5.72
CA ASN A 113 -9.46 -0.14 -5.19
C ASN A 113 -9.35 1.17 -5.97
N ILE A 114 -8.73 1.12 -7.16
CA ILE A 114 -8.57 2.27 -8.05
C ILE A 114 -9.18 1.94 -9.40
N PHE A 115 -10.20 2.70 -9.79
CA PHE A 115 -10.68 2.74 -11.17
C PHE A 115 -9.92 3.82 -11.93
N ALA A 116 -9.32 3.45 -13.04
CA ALA A 116 -8.58 4.38 -13.88
C ALA A 116 -8.95 4.19 -15.37
N ASP A 117 -9.05 5.30 -16.07
CA ASP A 117 -9.00 5.38 -17.53
C ASP A 117 -7.77 6.21 -17.95
N ASP A 118 -7.69 6.62 -19.21
CA ASP A 118 -6.53 7.37 -19.73
C ASP A 118 -6.40 8.78 -19.14
N THR A 119 -7.45 9.31 -18.51
CA THR A 119 -7.56 10.70 -18.10
C THR A 119 -8.00 10.89 -16.64
N HIS A 120 -8.67 9.91 -16.05
CA HIS A 120 -9.28 10.02 -14.74
C HIS A 120 -8.95 8.83 -13.85
N LEU A 121 -8.89 9.13 -12.55
CA LEU A 121 -8.75 8.13 -11.50
C LEU A 121 -9.87 8.33 -10.46
N LYS A 122 -10.43 7.22 -9.99
CA LYS A 122 -11.38 7.21 -8.89
C LYS A 122 -11.01 6.16 -7.87
N VAL A 123 -10.89 6.57 -6.63
CA VAL A 123 -10.63 5.70 -5.48
C VAL A 123 -11.96 5.26 -4.88
N ILE A 124 -12.04 4.01 -4.45
CA ILE A 124 -13.21 3.38 -3.82
C ILE A 124 -12.78 2.60 -2.58
N ASP A 125 -13.76 2.14 -1.82
CA ASP A 125 -13.60 1.18 -0.71
C ASP A 125 -12.79 1.72 0.48
N MET A 126 -13.25 2.85 1.03
CA MET A 126 -12.62 3.55 2.15
C MET A 126 -13.07 3.04 3.53
N GLU A 127 -13.53 1.78 3.63
CA GLU A 127 -14.02 1.21 4.89
C GLU A 127 -12.95 1.12 5.98
N TYR A 128 -11.67 0.98 5.57
CA TYR A 128 -10.52 0.92 6.48
C TYR A 128 -9.98 2.28 6.93
N THR A 129 -10.70 3.38 6.69
CA THR A 129 -10.22 4.72 7.06
C THR A 129 -10.11 4.89 8.57
N PHE A 130 -8.93 5.29 9.05
CA PHE A 130 -8.64 5.71 10.44
C PHE A 130 -7.35 6.53 10.52
N GLY A 131 -7.02 7.06 11.70
CA GLY A 131 -5.80 7.84 11.93
C GLY A 131 -4.53 6.98 11.97
N ALA A 132 -3.55 7.24 11.08
CA ALA A 132 -2.30 6.50 10.99
C ALA A 132 -1.16 7.39 10.43
N PRO A 133 0.09 6.85 10.29
CA PRO A 133 1.19 7.58 9.68
C PRO A 133 0.95 7.96 8.22
N PHE A 134 1.41 9.13 7.79
CA PHE A 134 1.40 9.60 6.40
C PHE A 134 1.97 8.60 5.39
N SER A 135 2.99 7.86 5.82
CA SER A 135 3.71 6.92 4.95
C SER A 135 2.94 5.63 4.65
N TYR A 136 1.83 5.37 5.35
CA TYR A 136 1.17 4.06 5.28
C TYR A 136 0.58 3.78 3.88
N ASP A 137 -0.34 4.60 3.40
CA ASP A 137 -0.99 4.38 2.09
C ASP A 137 0.00 4.43 0.93
N LEU A 138 0.96 5.36 0.98
CA LEU A 138 2.00 5.45 -0.04
C LEU A 138 2.87 4.18 -0.05
N GLY A 139 3.27 3.69 1.12
CA GLY A 139 4.02 2.44 1.24
C GLY A 139 3.21 1.23 0.77
N PHE A 140 1.91 1.22 1.05
CA PHE A 140 1.02 0.12 0.68
C PHE A 140 0.85 0.00 -0.84
N ILE A 141 0.57 1.11 -1.54
CA ILE A 141 0.48 1.09 -3.01
C ILE A 141 1.82 0.77 -3.68
N ILE A 142 2.93 1.28 -3.15
CA ILE A 142 4.28 0.95 -3.64
C ILE A 142 4.55 -0.56 -3.50
N ALA A 143 4.25 -1.15 -2.34
CA ALA A 143 4.41 -2.59 -2.11
C ALA A 143 3.53 -3.42 -3.07
N ASN A 144 2.30 -2.97 -3.32
CA ASN A 144 1.40 -3.61 -4.29
C ASN A 144 1.97 -3.58 -5.72
N ILE A 145 2.54 -2.45 -6.15
CA ILE A 145 3.17 -2.32 -7.46
C ILE A 145 4.44 -3.18 -7.56
N ILE A 146 5.27 -3.24 -6.51
CA ILE A 146 6.45 -4.12 -6.45
C ILE A 146 6.03 -5.58 -6.60
N SER A 147 5.03 -6.01 -5.83
CA SER A 147 4.48 -7.38 -5.91
C SER A 147 3.99 -7.71 -7.32
N GLN A 148 3.28 -6.76 -7.96
CA GLN A 148 2.84 -6.91 -9.34
C GLN A 148 4.03 -7.02 -10.31
N ALA A 149 5.06 -6.17 -10.17
CA ALA A 149 6.25 -6.20 -11.03
C ALA A 149 7.01 -7.54 -10.90
N CYS A 150 7.18 -8.04 -9.68
CA CYS A 150 7.76 -9.35 -9.42
C CYS A 150 6.95 -10.48 -10.08
N SER A 151 5.63 -10.47 -9.90
CA SER A 151 4.73 -11.45 -10.51
C SER A 151 4.80 -11.44 -12.04
N GLU A 152 4.77 -10.25 -12.65
CA GLU A 152 4.81 -10.11 -14.11
C GLU A 152 6.18 -10.41 -14.70
N SER A 153 7.26 -10.32 -13.93
CA SER A 153 8.60 -10.70 -14.38
C SER A 153 8.75 -12.18 -14.74
N VAL A 154 7.91 -13.05 -14.14
CA VAL A 154 7.95 -14.51 -14.32
C VAL A 154 6.75 -15.08 -15.07
N ARG A 155 5.68 -14.31 -15.25
CA ARG A 155 4.49 -14.77 -15.96
C ARG A 155 4.69 -14.81 -17.48
N PRO A 156 3.97 -15.71 -18.20
CA PRO A 156 3.96 -15.70 -19.66
C PRO A 156 3.38 -14.40 -20.22
N PHE A 157 4.06 -13.80 -21.17
CA PHE A 157 3.63 -12.66 -21.99
C PHE A 157 3.67 -13.05 -23.45
N ASP A 158 2.97 -12.29 -24.29
CA ASP A 158 2.96 -12.49 -25.75
C ASP A 158 4.37 -12.38 -26.33
N THR A 159 5.17 -11.44 -25.81
CA THR A 159 6.59 -11.27 -26.17
C THR A 159 7.40 -10.84 -24.96
N GLU A 160 8.70 -11.19 -24.97
CA GLU A 160 9.66 -10.75 -23.96
C GLU A 160 9.79 -9.22 -23.89
N THR A 161 9.67 -8.55 -25.04
CA THR A 161 9.71 -7.08 -25.12
C THR A 161 8.51 -6.45 -24.42
N HIS A 162 7.30 -6.98 -24.61
CA HIS A 162 6.10 -6.49 -23.92
C HIS A 162 6.23 -6.67 -22.41
N ARG A 163 6.74 -7.81 -21.93
CA ARG A 163 6.99 -8.07 -20.52
C ARG A 163 7.94 -7.04 -19.93
N LYS A 164 9.10 -6.83 -20.55
CA LYS A 164 10.10 -5.85 -20.09
C LYS A 164 9.53 -4.43 -20.05
N ASN A 165 8.81 -4.02 -21.06
CA ASN A 165 8.19 -2.69 -21.09
C ASN A 165 7.15 -2.52 -19.99
N TYR A 166 6.34 -3.54 -19.73
CA TYR A 166 5.33 -3.46 -18.67
C TYR A 166 5.96 -3.44 -17.27
N VAL A 167 6.97 -4.27 -17.02
CA VAL A 167 7.71 -4.24 -15.74
C VAL A 167 8.42 -2.89 -15.56
N ALA A 168 9.04 -2.35 -16.61
CA ALA A 168 9.67 -1.03 -16.56
C ALA A 168 8.64 0.08 -16.25
N TYR A 169 7.45 0.01 -16.82
CA TYR A 169 6.35 0.92 -16.49
C TYR A 169 5.96 0.82 -15.01
N LEU A 170 5.79 -0.39 -14.46
CA LEU A 170 5.47 -0.58 -13.05
C LEU A 170 6.54 0.01 -12.12
N ILE A 171 7.81 -0.16 -12.47
CA ILE A 171 8.93 0.45 -11.71
C ILE A 171 8.87 1.98 -11.79
N SER A 172 8.62 2.54 -12.99
CA SER A 172 8.50 3.99 -13.15
C SER A 172 7.34 4.60 -12.37
N LEU A 173 6.23 3.85 -12.19
CA LEU A 173 5.11 4.29 -11.37
C LEU A 173 5.53 4.54 -9.91
N ILE A 174 6.43 3.72 -9.35
CA ILE A 174 6.91 3.87 -7.97
C ILE A 174 7.63 5.22 -7.79
N GLU A 175 8.55 5.52 -8.69
CA GLU A 175 9.31 6.78 -8.66
C GLU A 175 8.40 8.00 -8.84
N LEU A 176 7.45 7.91 -9.78
CA LEU A 176 6.50 8.97 -10.06
C LEU A 176 5.50 9.18 -8.91
N LEU A 177 4.97 8.12 -8.31
CA LEU A 177 4.09 8.20 -7.14
C LEU A 177 4.77 8.94 -5.99
N TYR A 178 5.99 8.53 -5.66
CA TYR A 178 6.75 9.17 -4.59
C TYR A 178 7.04 10.64 -4.92
N THR A 179 7.52 10.92 -6.13
CA THR A 179 7.88 12.29 -6.56
C THR A 179 6.67 13.22 -6.54
N TYR A 180 5.55 12.79 -7.12
CA TYR A 180 4.32 13.58 -7.12
C TYR A 180 3.73 13.74 -5.73
N TYR A 181 3.77 12.69 -4.89
CA TYR A 181 3.29 12.81 -3.52
C TYR A 181 4.02 13.90 -2.74
N ILE A 182 5.36 13.91 -2.78
CA ILE A 182 6.17 14.95 -2.13
C ILE A 182 5.93 16.35 -2.75
N GLN A 183 5.65 16.41 -4.05
CA GLN A 183 5.38 17.67 -4.73
C GLN A 183 4.02 18.27 -4.35
N PHE A 184 3.01 17.44 -4.14
CA PHE A 184 1.64 17.88 -3.83
C PHE A 184 1.38 18.04 -2.33
N PHE A 185 2.12 17.33 -1.48
CA PHE A 185 2.05 17.44 -0.03
C PHE A 185 2.75 18.70 0.48
#